data_3d0a55a56c028a129ddc6db47abe6859
#
_entry.id   3d0a55a56c028a129ddc6db47abe6859
#
_cell.length_a   1.000
_cell.length_b   1.000
_cell.length_c   1.000
_cell.angle_alpha   90.00
_cell.angle_beta   90.00
_cell.angle_gamma   90.00
#
_symmetry.space_group_name_H-M   'P 1'
#
loop_
_entity.id
_entity.type
_entity.pdbx_description
1 polymer ?
#
loop_
_entity_poly.entity_id
_entity_poly.type
_entity_poly.pdbx_seq_one_letter_code
_entity_poly.pdbx_strand_id
1 'polypeptide(L)'
;MKIFRDSLLVAAAAMLIAAPAAAERDPAYAAARAAGKVGEKVDGYLGIVGAATPELQRIVDDINIKRRAVYARKAQENNATIEQYAMTAGCQAIARTAVGEKYQAPDGSWKTRTSAPPERDPRCP
;
A
#
# COMPACT_ATOMS: atom_id res chain seq x y z
N MET A 1 -52.11 -23.54 -27.23
CA MET A 1 -51.30 -22.31 -27.16
C MET A 1 -50.29 -22.47 -26.05
N LYS A 2 -49.02 -22.81 -26.35
CA LYS A 2 -48.00 -22.98 -25.36
C LYS A 2 -47.15 -21.70 -25.33
N ILE A 3 -47.22 -21.00 -24.22
CA ILE A 3 -46.39 -19.82 -23.98
C ILE A 3 -45.04 -20.31 -23.47
N PHE A 4 -44.02 -20.23 -24.33
CA PHE A 4 -42.64 -20.42 -23.91
C PHE A 4 -42.20 -19.16 -23.13
N ARG A 5 -42.03 -19.32 -21.82
CA ARG A 5 -41.35 -18.30 -21.01
C ARG A 5 -39.86 -18.60 -21.10
N ASP A 6 -39.21 -17.90 -22.00
CA ASP A 6 -37.76 -17.84 -22.01
C ASP A 6 -37.29 -17.09 -20.76
N SER A 7 -36.84 -17.85 -19.78
CA SER A 7 -36.12 -17.30 -18.64
C SER A 7 -34.71 -16.92 -19.09
N LEU A 8 -34.51 -15.66 -19.43
CA LEU A 8 -33.19 -15.09 -19.59
C LEU A 8 -32.50 -15.10 -18.22
N LEU A 9 -31.67 -16.11 -17.99
CA LEU A 9 -30.68 -16.12 -16.93
C LEU A 9 -29.61 -15.08 -17.30
N VAL A 10 -29.76 -13.88 -16.77
CA VAL A 10 -28.69 -12.90 -16.77
C VAL A 10 -27.67 -13.42 -15.77
N ALA A 11 -26.65 -14.09 -16.26
CA ALA A 11 -25.47 -14.38 -15.48
C ALA A 11 -24.76 -13.05 -15.22
N ALA A 12 -24.96 -12.49 -14.03
CA ALA A 12 -24.14 -11.40 -13.55
C ALA A 12 -22.72 -11.93 -13.35
N ALA A 13 -21.84 -11.68 -14.32
CA ALA A 13 -20.43 -11.92 -14.15
C ALA A 13 -19.93 -10.94 -13.07
N ALA A 14 -19.79 -11.44 -11.86
CA ALA A 14 -19.10 -10.71 -10.81
C ALA A 14 -17.65 -10.56 -11.27
N MET A 15 -17.27 -9.37 -11.73
CA MET A 15 -15.87 -9.03 -11.94
C MET A 15 -15.20 -9.03 -10.57
N LEU A 16 -14.51 -10.12 -10.26
CA LEU A 16 -13.54 -10.18 -9.18
C LEU A 16 -12.37 -9.28 -9.61
N ILE A 17 -12.40 -8.03 -9.18
CA ILE A 17 -11.23 -7.18 -9.25
C ILE A 17 -10.23 -7.82 -8.30
N ALA A 18 -9.22 -8.51 -8.86
CA ALA A 18 -8.12 -9.02 -8.09
C ALA A 18 -7.45 -7.82 -7.40
N ALA A 19 -7.57 -7.73 -6.08
CA ALA A 19 -6.91 -6.69 -5.34
C ALA A 19 -5.39 -6.82 -5.50
N PRO A 20 -4.67 -5.69 -5.65
CA PRO A 20 -3.23 -5.73 -5.84
C PRO A 20 -2.54 -6.38 -4.65
N ALA A 21 -1.60 -7.24 -4.94
CA ALA A 21 -0.60 -7.84 -4.07
C ALA A 21 -1.14 -8.64 -2.87
N ALA A 22 -1.15 -9.96 -3.01
CA ALA A 22 -1.40 -10.92 -1.92
C ALA A 22 -0.51 -10.66 -0.68
N ALA A 23 0.69 -10.06 -0.84
CA ALA A 23 1.59 -9.69 0.23
C ALA A 23 1.00 -8.63 1.19
N GLU A 24 0.22 -7.67 0.67
CA GLU A 24 -0.42 -6.64 1.50
C GLU A 24 -1.62 -7.17 2.29
N ARG A 25 -2.02 -8.42 2.04
CA ARG A 25 -3.07 -9.13 2.76
C ARG A 25 -2.53 -10.16 3.77
N ASP A 26 -1.22 -10.24 3.91
CA ASP A 26 -0.62 -11.11 4.94
C ASP A 26 -1.17 -10.68 6.31
N PRO A 27 -1.80 -11.60 7.08
CA PRO A 27 -2.34 -11.27 8.39
C PRO A 27 -1.29 -10.73 9.36
N ALA A 28 -0.05 -11.19 9.28
CA ALA A 28 1.04 -10.70 10.11
C ALA A 28 1.40 -9.25 9.76
N TYR A 29 1.42 -8.91 8.49
CA TYR A 29 1.61 -7.51 8.05
C TYR A 29 0.45 -6.62 8.49
N ALA A 30 -0.78 -7.05 8.28
CA ALA A 30 -1.96 -6.29 8.69
C ALA A 30 -1.96 -6.04 10.20
N ALA A 31 -1.59 -7.03 11.01
CA ALA A 31 -1.47 -6.90 12.46
C ALA A 31 -0.37 -5.93 12.87
N ALA A 32 0.81 -6.00 12.24
CA ALA A 32 1.94 -5.10 12.51
C ALA A 32 1.57 -3.66 12.16
N ARG A 33 0.87 -3.44 11.06
CA ARG A 33 0.39 -2.13 10.61
C ARG A 33 -0.62 -1.55 11.61
N ALA A 34 -1.62 -2.32 12.00
CA ALA A 34 -2.62 -1.91 12.98
C ALA A 34 -2.03 -1.62 14.36
N ALA A 35 -1.00 -2.37 14.76
CA ALA A 35 -0.29 -2.15 16.03
C ALA A 35 0.71 -1.00 15.99
N GLY A 36 0.91 -0.33 14.84
CA GLY A 36 1.84 0.77 14.69
C GLY A 36 3.30 0.36 14.73
N LYS A 37 3.61 -0.90 14.45
CA LYS A 37 5.00 -1.42 14.43
C LYS A 37 5.70 -1.21 13.10
N VAL A 38 4.96 -0.93 12.06
CA VAL A 38 5.46 -0.57 10.74
C VAL A 38 4.73 0.67 10.24
N GLY A 39 5.32 1.39 9.32
CA GLY A 39 4.72 2.59 8.76
C GLY A 39 5.24 2.92 7.37
N GLU A 40 4.53 3.78 6.68
CA GLU A 40 4.86 4.22 5.33
C GLU A 40 5.92 5.33 5.35
N LYS A 41 6.92 5.21 4.49
CA LYS A 41 7.93 6.26 4.29
C LYS A 41 7.73 6.96 2.95
N VAL A 42 8.16 8.20 2.88
CA VAL A 42 8.03 9.01 1.66
C VAL A 42 8.83 8.46 0.49
N ASP A 43 9.88 7.67 0.75
CA ASP A 43 10.68 7.02 -0.28
C ASP A 43 9.96 5.87 -1.00
N GLY A 44 8.75 5.53 -0.57
CA GLY A 44 7.93 4.49 -1.17
C GLY A 44 8.03 3.12 -0.50
N TYR A 45 8.84 3.01 0.54
CA TYR A 45 9.07 1.74 1.23
C TYR A 45 8.48 1.75 2.64
N LEU A 46 8.25 0.55 3.15
CA LEU A 46 7.81 0.34 4.51
C LEU A 46 8.99 0.43 5.45
N GLY A 47 8.81 1.00 6.63
CA GLY A 47 9.80 1.05 7.70
C GLY A 47 9.31 0.42 8.99
N ILE A 48 10.25 0.06 9.86
CA ILE A 48 9.94 -0.43 11.20
C ILE A 48 9.87 0.76 12.15
N VAL A 49 8.81 0.82 12.93
CA VAL A 49 8.61 1.84 13.96
C VAL A 49 9.03 1.24 15.31
N GLY A 50 10.05 1.83 15.92
CA GLY A 50 10.60 1.33 17.18
C GLY A 50 11.55 0.16 17.00
N ALA A 51 11.52 -0.79 17.93
CA ALA A 51 12.45 -1.92 17.95
C ALA A 51 12.16 -2.92 16.84
N ALA A 52 13.20 -3.29 16.10
CA ALA A 52 13.14 -4.35 15.12
C ALA A 52 13.16 -5.72 15.79
N THR A 53 12.31 -6.61 15.30
CA THR A 53 12.39 -8.04 15.62
C THR A 53 12.71 -8.82 14.34
N PRO A 54 13.25 -10.03 14.42
CA PRO A 54 13.49 -10.84 13.21
C PRO A 54 12.24 -11.05 12.37
N GLU A 55 11.07 -11.22 12.99
CA GLU A 55 9.81 -11.38 12.28
C GLU A 55 9.37 -10.08 11.58
N LEU A 56 9.44 -8.93 12.25
CA LEU A 56 9.14 -7.63 11.64
C LEU A 56 10.08 -7.32 10.47
N GLN A 57 11.38 -7.61 10.65
CA GLN A 57 12.36 -7.38 9.59
C GLN A 57 12.04 -8.24 8.36
N ARG A 58 11.68 -9.50 8.56
CA ARG A 58 11.29 -10.40 7.47
C ARG A 58 10.05 -9.88 6.72
N ILE A 59 9.04 -9.43 7.44
CA ILE A 59 7.81 -8.88 6.86
C ILE A 59 8.13 -7.63 6.04
N VAL A 60 8.88 -6.71 6.59
CA VAL A 60 9.25 -5.45 5.93
C VAL A 60 10.10 -5.70 4.69
N ASP A 61 11.12 -6.55 4.80
CA ASP A 61 11.98 -6.90 3.66
C ASP A 61 11.19 -7.54 2.53
N ASP A 62 10.31 -8.48 2.84
CA ASP A 62 9.48 -9.16 1.85
C ASP A 62 8.57 -8.19 1.08
N ILE A 63 7.91 -7.29 1.80
CA ILE A 63 7.06 -6.27 1.19
C ILE A 63 7.88 -5.30 0.34
N ASN A 64 9.02 -4.85 0.84
CA ASN A 64 9.86 -3.89 0.12
C ASN A 64 10.48 -4.48 -1.14
N ILE A 65 10.83 -5.76 -1.14
CA ILE A 65 11.28 -6.48 -2.34
C ILE A 65 10.18 -6.47 -3.41
N LYS A 66 8.97 -6.78 -3.03
CA LYS A 66 7.81 -6.79 -3.94
C LYS A 66 7.47 -5.39 -4.46
N ARG A 67 7.51 -4.39 -3.60
CA ARG A 67 7.32 -2.99 -3.98
C ARG A 67 8.38 -2.54 -4.98
N ARG A 68 9.64 -2.83 -4.72
CA ARG A 68 10.73 -2.44 -5.62
C ARG A 68 10.56 -3.03 -7.02
N ALA A 69 10.14 -4.28 -7.13
CA ALA A 69 9.86 -4.91 -8.42
C ALA A 69 8.75 -4.18 -9.19
N VAL A 70 7.69 -3.77 -8.51
CA VAL A 70 6.60 -2.97 -9.10
C VAL A 70 7.12 -1.59 -9.52
N TYR A 71 7.88 -0.92 -8.68
CA TYR A 71 8.40 0.41 -8.97
C TYR A 71 9.35 0.41 -10.17
N ALA A 72 10.21 -0.60 -10.26
CA ALA A 72 11.12 -0.77 -11.40
C ALA A 72 10.36 -0.88 -12.73
N ARG A 73 9.32 -1.71 -12.76
CA ARG A 73 8.47 -1.89 -13.95
C ARG A 73 7.71 -0.60 -14.29
N LYS A 74 7.08 0.02 -13.30
CA LYS A 74 6.29 1.24 -13.51
C LYS A 74 7.15 2.45 -13.89
N ALA A 75 8.33 2.57 -13.33
CA ALA A 75 9.30 3.60 -13.69
C ALA A 75 9.71 3.47 -15.17
N GLN A 76 10.00 2.25 -15.61
CA GLN A 76 10.34 1.99 -17.02
C GLN A 76 9.18 2.36 -17.96
N GLU A 77 7.95 1.99 -17.62
CA GLU A 77 6.75 2.33 -18.40
C GLU A 77 6.51 3.84 -18.49
N ASN A 78 6.98 4.62 -17.52
CA ASN A 78 6.74 6.07 -17.40
C ASN A 78 7.99 6.91 -17.72
N ASN A 79 9.07 6.32 -18.21
CA ASN A 79 10.34 7.01 -18.46
C ASN A 79 10.87 7.78 -17.23
N ALA A 80 10.70 7.20 -16.06
CA ALA A 80 11.13 7.75 -14.78
C ALA A 80 12.22 6.87 -14.16
N THR A 81 12.90 7.39 -13.14
CA THR A 81 13.77 6.58 -12.29
C THR A 81 12.93 5.78 -11.28
N ILE A 82 13.50 4.69 -10.76
CA ILE A 82 12.85 3.91 -9.69
C ILE A 82 12.57 4.81 -8.50
N GLU A 83 13.51 5.66 -8.13
CA GLU A 83 13.42 6.57 -6.99
C GLU A 83 12.29 7.59 -7.16
N GLN A 84 12.12 8.14 -8.36
CA GLN A 84 11.02 9.07 -8.65
C GLN A 84 9.67 8.39 -8.55
N TYR A 85 9.55 7.19 -9.13
CA TYR A 85 8.30 6.44 -9.03
C TYR A 85 8.01 5.99 -7.60
N ALA A 86 9.03 5.50 -6.89
CA ALA A 86 8.92 5.09 -5.49
C ALA A 86 8.45 6.23 -4.59
N MET A 87 8.98 7.44 -4.77
CA MET A 87 8.53 8.62 -4.02
C MET A 87 7.07 8.97 -4.32
N THR A 88 6.67 8.94 -5.58
CA THR A 88 5.26 9.15 -5.94
C THR A 88 4.35 8.15 -5.25
N ALA A 89 4.74 6.87 -5.25
CA ALA A 89 4.01 5.82 -4.56
C ALA A 89 4.01 6.02 -3.03
N GLY A 90 5.13 6.45 -2.45
CA GLY A 90 5.24 6.77 -1.03
C GLY A 90 4.34 7.92 -0.61
N CYS A 91 4.30 8.99 -1.39
CA CYS A 91 3.38 10.10 -1.18
C CYS A 91 1.91 9.64 -1.16
N GLN A 92 1.55 8.78 -2.09
CA GLN A 92 0.20 8.22 -2.17
C GLN A 92 -0.11 7.27 -1.00
N ALA A 93 0.85 6.43 -0.62
CA ALA A 93 0.69 5.49 0.49
C ALA A 93 0.48 6.23 1.82
N ILE A 94 1.23 7.31 2.06
CA ILE A 94 1.04 8.16 3.23
C ILE A 94 -0.35 8.82 3.21
N ALA A 95 -0.77 9.35 2.08
CA ALA A 95 -2.09 9.96 1.94
C ALA A 95 -3.24 8.98 2.21
N ARG A 96 -3.03 7.69 1.95
CA ARG A 96 -4.03 6.61 2.13
C ARG A 96 -3.96 5.92 3.48
N THR A 97 -3.05 6.30 4.36
CA THR A 97 -3.00 5.70 5.70
C THR A 97 -4.34 5.86 6.42
N ALA A 98 -4.75 4.83 7.13
CA ALA A 98 -5.93 4.88 7.98
C ALA A 98 -5.61 5.51 9.34
N VAL A 99 -6.62 6.05 9.99
CA VAL A 99 -6.49 6.57 11.37
C VAL A 99 -5.86 5.50 12.26
N GLY A 100 -4.83 5.87 13.00
CA GLY A 100 -4.08 4.98 13.89
C GLY A 100 -2.84 4.34 13.27
N GLU A 101 -2.70 4.34 11.95
CA GLU A 101 -1.51 3.85 11.27
C GLU A 101 -0.36 4.85 11.36
N LYS A 102 0.87 4.36 11.18
CA LYS A 102 2.08 5.17 11.24
C LYS A 102 2.54 5.60 9.86
N TYR A 103 3.06 6.80 9.78
CA TYR A 103 3.76 7.33 8.61
C TYR A 103 4.94 8.19 9.04
N GLN A 104 5.90 8.34 8.14
CA GLN A 104 7.05 9.20 8.38
C GLN A 104 6.74 10.61 7.90
N ALA A 105 6.86 11.58 8.81
CA ALA A 105 6.71 12.99 8.50
C ALA A 105 7.93 13.53 7.72
N PRO A 106 7.83 14.73 7.10
CA PRO A 106 8.95 15.35 6.38
C PRO A 106 10.25 15.51 7.18
N ASP A 107 10.15 15.67 8.49
CA ASP A 107 11.31 15.76 9.38
C ASP A 107 11.95 14.40 9.72
N GLY A 108 11.40 13.31 9.20
CA GLY A 108 11.87 11.95 9.46
C GLY A 108 11.27 11.28 10.69
N SER A 109 10.48 11.99 11.49
CA SER A 109 9.83 11.41 12.67
C SER A 109 8.60 10.56 12.27
N TRP A 110 8.34 9.53 13.09
CA TRP A 110 7.13 8.74 12.94
C TRP A 110 5.94 9.45 13.59
N LYS A 111 4.86 9.56 12.84
CA LYS A 111 3.59 10.12 13.31
C LYS A 111 2.46 9.13 13.17
N THR A 112 1.45 9.30 14.00
CA THR A 112 0.22 8.52 13.91
C THR A 112 -0.79 9.28 13.06
N ARG A 113 -1.37 8.62 12.06
CA ARG A 113 -2.44 9.20 11.27
C ARG A 113 -3.66 9.49 12.14
N THR A 114 -4.13 10.73 12.10
CA THR A 114 -5.37 11.17 12.72
C THR A 114 -6.47 11.34 11.66
N SER A 115 -7.63 11.85 12.05
CA SER A 115 -8.68 12.22 11.10
C SER A 115 -8.30 13.43 10.22
N ALA A 116 -7.32 14.22 10.64
CA ALA A 116 -6.76 15.28 9.81
C ALA A 116 -5.85 14.69 8.72
N PRO A 117 -5.65 15.38 7.58
CA PRO A 117 -4.69 14.95 6.57
C PRO A 117 -3.29 14.77 7.16
N PRO A 118 -2.50 13.80 6.68
CA PRO A 118 -1.12 13.65 7.14
C PRO A 118 -0.27 14.83 6.69
N GLU A 119 0.84 15.06 7.40
CA GLU A 119 1.82 16.04 6.96
C GLU A 119 2.37 15.66 5.59
N ARG A 120 2.34 16.61 4.67
CA ARG A 120 2.76 16.38 3.29
C ARG A 120 4.22 16.80 3.11
N ASP A 121 5.01 15.91 2.52
CA ASP A 121 6.38 16.25 2.09
C ASP A 121 6.30 17.24 0.92
N PRO A 122 7.08 18.33 0.93
CA PRO A 122 7.08 19.33 -0.15
C PRO A 122 7.46 18.75 -1.53
N ARG A 123 8.17 17.63 -1.56
CA ARG A 123 8.56 16.94 -2.79
C ARG A 123 7.41 16.14 -3.42
N CYS A 124 6.31 15.93 -2.70
CA CYS A 124 5.16 15.22 -3.23
C CYS A 124 4.48 16.02 -4.33
N PRO A 125 4.11 15.36 -5.44
CA PRO A 125 3.40 16.02 -6.53
C PRO A 125 1.96 16.42 -6.15
#